data_ce973c656d079a8b8d0953cb9297c715
#
_entry.id   ce973c656d079a8b8d0953cb9297c715
#
_cell.length_a   1.000
_cell.length_b   1.000
_cell.length_c   1.000
_cell.angle_alpha   90.00
_cell.angle_beta   90.00
_cell.angle_gamma   90.00
#
_symmetry.space_group_name_H-M   'P 1'
#
loop_
_entity.id
_entity.type
_entity.pdbx_description
1 polymer ?
#
loop_
_entity_poly.entity_id
_entity_poly.type
_entity_poly.pdbx_seq_one_letter_code
_entity_poly.pdbx_strand_id
1 'polypeptide(L)'
;MDVASIPREELWRGLGWQPAAQQEALFLQLQDLLRHWNGRLNLTRLVEGDDYWVAQVFDSLWPLRELLQGPQEASLEVIDVGTGGGFPGLAVAIALPQARLTLVDSVGRKVEAVRAMAADLGLAPRVELRCERIERTGQSGSSRGRFDWALARAVARASVVAEYLVPLLQPEGRALLYRGQWSPDDQSDLNRALVPLRAQLEGVERQELPAERGVRHALLLRPTGPCPKAYPRAVGVPARQPLGETASEGEAAI
;
A
#
# COMPACT_ATOMS: atom_id res chain seq x y z
N MET A 1 18.08 27.49 7.75
CA MET A 1 16.75 28.08 7.56
C MET A 1 15.75 27.00 7.85
N ASP A 2 15.00 27.13 8.96
CA ASP A 2 13.89 26.21 9.21
C ASP A 2 12.88 26.46 8.09
N VAL A 3 12.74 25.49 7.20
CA VAL A 3 11.65 25.48 6.23
C VAL A 3 10.39 25.27 7.04
N ALA A 4 9.50 26.26 7.04
CA ALA A 4 8.25 26.17 7.77
C ALA A 4 7.49 24.93 7.30
N SER A 5 7.09 24.08 8.25
CA SER A 5 6.31 22.89 7.95
C SER A 5 4.96 23.28 7.31
N ILE A 6 4.53 22.52 6.33
CA ILE A 6 3.25 22.79 5.64
C ILE A 6 2.08 22.68 6.63
N PRO A 7 1.13 23.65 6.62
CA PRO A 7 -0.07 23.56 7.45
C PRO A 7 -0.90 22.32 7.10
N ARG A 8 -1.36 21.57 8.11
CA ARG A 8 -2.16 20.33 7.88
C ARG A 8 -3.44 20.59 7.09
N GLU A 9 -4.05 21.76 7.28
CA GLU A 9 -5.25 22.18 6.55
C GLU A 9 -5.02 22.24 5.03
N GLU A 10 -3.79 22.55 4.60
CA GLU A 10 -3.42 22.51 3.17
C GLU A 10 -3.33 21.08 2.66
N LEU A 11 -2.84 20.14 3.47
CA LEU A 11 -2.82 18.73 3.13
C LEU A 11 -4.23 18.17 2.96
N TRP A 12 -5.11 18.48 3.90
CA TRP A 12 -6.52 18.04 3.83
C TRP A 12 -7.24 18.64 2.63
N ARG A 13 -6.98 19.91 2.33
CA ARG A 13 -7.50 20.57 1.12
C ARG A 13 -6.98 19.90 -0.15
N GLY A 14 -5.71 19.52 -0.19
CA GLY A 14 -5.11 18.78 -1.32
C GLY A 14 -5.71 17.40 -1.55
N LEU A 15 -6.26 16.77 -0.50
CA LEU A 15 -7.02 15.51 -0.59
C LEU A 15 -8.51 15.74 -0.97
N GLY A 16 -8.99 16.99 -0.93
CA GLY A 16 -10.43 17.28 -1.02
C GLY A 16 -11.23 16.62 0.11
N TRP A 17 -10.59 16.38 1.25
CA TRP A 17 -11.17 15.67 2.40
C TRP A 17 -10.71 16.35 3.69
N GLN A 18 -11.62 16.44 4.65
CA GLN A 18 -11.35 16.98 5.97
C GLN A 18 -11.57 15.89 7.02
N PRO A 19 -10.52 15.50 7.78
CA PRO A 19 -10.70 14.55 8.86
C PRO A 19 -11.60 15.11 9.96
N ALA A 20 -12.42 14.27 10.55
CA ALA A 20 -13.10 14.61 11.80
C ALA A 20 -12.06 14.83 12.93
N ALA A 21 -12.39 15.61 13.94
CA ALA A 21 -11.48 15.91 15.06
C ALA A 21 -10.88 14.63 15.70
N GLN A 22 -11.69 13.56 15.80
CA GLN A 22 -11.22 12.27 16.31
C GLN A 22 -10.18 11.63 15.39
N GLN A 23 -10.35 11.70 14.07
CA GLN A 23 -9.38 11.14 13.10
C GLN A 23 -8.07 11.92 13.14
N GLU A 24 -8.15 13.25 13.25
CA GLU A 24 -6.96 14.11 13.38
C GLU A 24 -6.20 13.78 14.68
N ALA A 25 -6.90 13.60 15.78
CA ALA A 25 -6.28 13.17 17.04
C ALA A 25 -5.59 11.81 16.91
N LEU A 26 -6.20 10.84 16.19
CA LEU A 26 -5.58 9.55 15.91
C LEU A 26 -4.33 9.65 15.04
N PHE A 27 -4.27 10.55 14.06
CA PHE A 27 -3.04 10.78 13.28
C PHE A 27 -1.91 11.34 14.16
N LEU A 28 -2.21 12.25 15.09
CA LEU A 28 -1.23 12.77 16.04
C LEU A 28 -0.72 11.66 16.96
N GLN A 29 -1.64 10.87 17.51
CA GLN A 29 -1.29 9.72 18.34
C GLN A 29 -0.47 8.69 17.58
N LEU A 30 -0.79 8.41 16.31
CA LEU A 30 0.00 7.51 15.46
C LEU A 30 1.43 8.01 15.29
N GLN A 31 1.63 9.33 15.13
CA GLN A 31 2.97 9.92 15.06
C GLN A 31 3.78 9.65 16.33
N ASP A 32 3.18 9.86 17.50
CA ASP A 32 3.86 9.63 18.80
C ASP A 32 4.19 8.15 19.02
N LEU A 33 3.27 7.26 18.65
CA LEU A 33 3.51 5.82 18.69
C LEU A 33 4.63 5.41 17.72
N LEU A 34 4.63 5.98 16.50
CA LEU A 34 5.66 5.71 15.51
C LEU A 34 7.04 6.17 16.02
N ARG A 35 7.14 7.34 16.65
CA ARG A 35 8.38 7.83 17.31
C ARG A 35 8.87 6.84 18.36
N HIS A 36 7.97 6.42 19.24
CA HIS A 36 8.28 5.48 20.31
C HIS A 36 8.85 4.16 19.77
N TRP A 37 8.18 3.55 18.80
CA TRP A 37 8.61 2.28 18.22
C TRP A 37 9.84 2.44 17.32
N ASN A 38 9.97 3.56 16.63
CA ASN A 38 11.11 3.82 15.75
C ASN A 38 12.44 3.91 16.52
N GLY A 39 12.43 4.45 17.73
CA GLY A 39 13.59 4.46 18.61
C GLY A 39 14.10 3.07 19.00
N ARG A 40 13.28 2.02 18.83
CA ARG A 40 13.60 0.62 19.17
C ARG A 40 13.91 -0.25 17.96
N LEU A 41 13.24 0.00 16.83
CA LEU A 41 13.20 -0.94 15.70
C LEU A 41 13.63 -0.37 14.34
N ASN A 42 13.93 0.93 14.25
CA ASN A 42 14.21 1.62 12.99
C ASN A 42 13.15 1.31 11.90
N LEU A 43 11.89 1.52 12.23
CA LEU A 43 10.76 1.21 11.32
C LEU A 43 10.79 2.07 10.06
N THR A 44 11.10 3.36 10.21
CA THR A 44 11.13 4.35 9.12
C THR A 44 12.00 5.55 9.51
N ARG A 45 12.48 6.30 8.51
CA ARG A 45 13.13 7.61 8.71
C ARG A 45 12.11 8.77 8.70
N LEU A 46 10.87 8.52 8.28
CA LEU A 46 9.84 9.51 8.02
C LEU A 46 8.93 9.64 9.25
N VAL A 47 9.41 10.35 10.30
CA VAL A 47 8.74 10.41 11.60
C VAL A 47 8.36 11.83 12.00
N GLU A 48 9.11 12.86 11.54
CA GLU A 48 8.95 14.22 12.01
C GLU A 48 8.43 15.17 10.94
N GLY A 49 7.70 16.21 11.36
CA GLY A 49 7.26 17.31 10.49
C GLY A 49 6.66 16.81 9.18
N ASP A 50 7.11 17.39 8.05
CA ASP A 50 6.62 17.04 6.71
C ASP A 50 7.02 15.60 6.29
N ASP A 51 8.04 14.99 6.89
CA ASP A 51 8.35 13.59 6.65
C ASP A 51 7.20 12.69 7.10
N TYR A 52 6.57 13.01 8.22
CA TYR A 52 5.41 12.27 8.68
C TYR A 52 4.13 12.71 7.94
N TRP A 53 3.83 14.00 7.95
CA TRP A 53 2.54 14.47 7.44
C TRP A 53 2.39 14.36 5.93
N VAL A 54 3.45 14.65 5.19
CA VAL A 54 3.43 14.58 3.72
C VAL A 54 3.82 13.19 3.24
N ALA A 55 5.03 12.71 3.61
CA ALA A 55 5.56 11.49 3.01
C ALA A 55 5.02 10.19 3.65
N GLN A 56 4.30 10.27 4.79
CA GLN A 56 3.57 9.12 5.33
C GLN A 56 2.06 9.30 5.19
N VAL A 57 1.45 10.31 5.82
CA VAL A 57 -0.01 10.44 5.87
C VAL A 57 -0.58 10.83 4.51
N PHE A 58 -0.18 11.98 3.97
CA PHE A 58 -0.70 12.44 2.67
C PHE A 58 -0.40 11.45 1.55
N ASP A 59 0.86 10.96 1.47
CA ASP A 59 1.27 9.99 0.46
C ASP A 59 0.48 8.67 0.52
N SER A 60 0.03 8.27 1.71
CA SER A 60 -0.84 7.09 1.87
C SER A 60 -2.26 7.32 1.36
N LEU A 61 -2.77 8.55 1.42
CA LEU A 61 -4.19 8.85 1.23
C LEU A 61 -4.54 9.45 -0.13
N TRP A 62 -3.62 10.21 -0.77
CA TRP A 62 -3.94 10.93 -2.00
C TRP A 62 -4.46 10.03 -3.15
N PRO A 63 -3.99 8.78 -3.35
CA PRO A 63 -4.54 7.95 -4.41
C PRO A 63 -5.93 7.37 -4.09
N LEU A 64 -6.35 7.51 -2.84
CA LEU A 64 -7.64 7.03 -2.33
C LEU A 64 -8.64 8.17 -2.10
N ARG A 65 -8.34 9.39 -2.63
CA ARG A 65 -9.17 10.58 -2.38
C ARG A 65 -10.63 10.40 -2.80
N GLU A 66 -10.92 9.65 -3.86
CA GLU A 66 -12.28 9.36 -4.26
C GLU A 66 -13.03 8.52 -3.20
N LEU A 67 -12.35 7.58 -2.56
CA LEU A 67 -12.90 6.83 -1.44
C LEU A 67 -13.14 7.70 -0.21
N LEU A 68 -12.23 8.66 0.05
CA LEU A 68 -12.36 9.58 1.17
C LEU A 68 -13.55 10.54 1.02
N GLN A 69 -13.87 10.92 -0.22
CA GLN A 69 -14.97 11.82 -0.57
C GLN A 69 -16.29 11.10 -0.81
N GLY A 70 -16.24 9.80 -1.05
CA GLY A 70 -17.40 8.97 -1.35
C GLY A 70 -18.25 8.63 -0.13
N PRO A 71 -19.36 7.93 -0.35
CA PRO A 71 -20.23 7.44 0.73
C PRO A 71 -19.44 6.51 1.67
N GLN A 72 -19.50 6.76 2.97
CA GLN A 72 -18.80 6.01 4.00
C GLN A 72 -19.65 4.84 4.58
N GLU A 73 -20.69 4.41 3.87
CA GLU A 73 -21.68 3.44 4.39
C GLU A 73 -21.30 1.98 4.11
N ALA A 74 -20.53 1.73 3.06
CA ALA A 74 -20.14 0.35 2.72
C ALA A 74 -18.90 -0.08 3.49
N SER A 75 -18.95 -1.28 4.09
CA SER A 75 -17.76 -1.92 4.65
C SER A 75 -16.83 -2.36 3.53
N LEU A 76 -15.59 -1.91 3.54
CA LEU A 76 -14.55 -2.28 2.58
C LEU A 76 -13.57 -3.27 3.22
N GLU A 77 -13.26 -4.34 2.51
CA GLU A 77 -12.18 -5.26 2.87
C GLU A 77 -10.89 -4.80 2.16
N VAL A 78 -9.91 -4.34 2.93
CA VAL A 78 -8.67 -3.77 2.42
C VAL A 78 -7.48 -4.60 2.92
N ILE A 79 -6.51 -4.87 2.05
CA ILE A 79 -5.25 -5.49 2.46
C ILE A 79 -4.06 -4.58 2.12
N ASP A 80 -3.15 -4.39 3.07
CA ASP A 80 -1.88 -3.69 2.89
C ASP A 80 -0.73 -4.69 2.94
N VAL A 81 -0.04 -4.83 1.82
CA VAL A 81 1.00 -5.83 1.59
C VAL A 81 2.38 -5.20 1.77
N GLY A 82 3.14 -5.75 2.71
CA GLY A 82 4.44 -5.20 3.10
C GLY A 82 4.27 -3.93 3.91
N THR A 83 3.38 -3.96 4.89
CA THR A 83 2.96 -2.77 5.67
C THR A 83 4.12 -2.05 6.39
N GLY A 84 5.25 -2.73 6.65
CA GLY A 84 6.43 -2.14 7.22
C GLY A 84 6.19 -1.49 8.59
N GLY A 85 6.23 -0.16 8.65
CA GLY A 85 5.91 0.64 9.83
C GLY A 85 4.42 0.95 10.00
N GLY A 86 3.55 0.28 9.25
CA GLY A 86 2.09 0.47 9.31
C GLY A 86 1.53 1.40 8.23
N PHE A 87 2.32 1.73 7.19
CA PHE A 87 1.87 2.62 6.11
C PHE A 87 1.91 1.94 4.73
N PRO A 88 0.82 2.10 3.94
CA PRO A 88 -0.33 3.00 4.11
C PRO A 88 -1.41 2.51 5.10
N GLY A 89 -1.38 1.26 5.54
CA GLY A 89 -2.48 0.58 6.22
C GLY A 89 -3.09 1.31 7.41
N LEU A 90 -2.29 1.76 8.41
CA LEU A 90 -2.84 2.47 9.57
C LEU A 90 -3.41 3.85 9.21
N ALA A 91 -2.80 4.56 8.25
CA ALA A 91 -3.33 5.82 7.78
C ALA A 91 -4.70 5.63 7.11
N VAL A 92 -4.83 4.59 6.27
CA VAL A 92 -6.11 4.21 5.63
C VAL A 92 -7.14 3.78 6.69
N ALA A 93 -6.71 3.01 7.70
CA ALA A 93 -7.58 2.63 8.79
C ALA A 93 -8.16 3.83 9.55
N ILE A 94 -7.36 4.87 9.80
CA ILE A 94 -7.84 6.09 10.46
C ILE A 94 -8.80 6.85 9.54
N ALA A 95 -8.44 6.99 8.26
CA ALA A 95 -9.20 7.79 7.29
C ALA A 95 -10.55 7.14 6.90
N LEU A 96 -10.62 5.80 6.86
CA LEU A 96 -11.81 5.02 6.49
C LEU A 96 -12.30 4.17 7.67
N PRO A 97 -13.08 4.74 8.60
CA PRO A 97 -13.47 4.07 9.85
C PRO A 97 -14.33 2.82 9.64
N GLN A 98 -15.05 2.69 8.54
CA GLN A 98 -15.85 1.53 8.19
C GLN A 98 -15.06 0.41 7.51
N ALA A 99 -13.83 0.67 7.07
CA ALA A 99 -13.00 -0.35 6.41
C ALA A 99 -12.45 -1.37 7.43
N ARG A 100 -12.40 -2.63 7.02
CA ARG A 100 -11.66 -3.70 7.68
C ARG A 100 -10.35 -3.90 6.99
N LEU A 101 -9.25 -3.88 7.72
CA LEU A 101 -7.92 -3.95 7.15
C LEU A 101 -7.20 -5.23 7.58
N THR A 102 -6.50 -5.84 6.63
CA THR A 102 -5.50 -6.88 6.87
C THR A 102 -4.13 -6.32 6.52
N LEU A 103 -3.23 -6.21 7.50
CA LEU A 103 -1.88 -5.72 7.30
C LEU A 103 -0.90 -6.89 7.34
N VAL A 104 -0.12 -7.08 6.28
CA VAL A 104 0.79 -8.22 6.13
C VAL A 104 2.23 -7.76 6.01
N ASP A 105 3.11 -8.34 6.81
CA ASP A 105 4.57 -8.20 6.66
C ASP A 105 5.25 -9.49 7.08
N SER A 106 6.41 -9.80 6.50
CA SER A 106 7.19 -11.00 6.83
C SER A 106 8.13 -10.82 8.02
N VAL A 107 8.29 -9.59 8.53
CA VAL A 107 9.22 -9.26 9.60
C VAL A 107 8.48 -9.17 10.94
N GLY A 108 8.56 -10.22 11.75
CA GLY A 108 7.79 -10.38 13.00
C GLY A 108 7.87 -9.18 13.94
N ARG A 109 9.08 -8.62 14.18
CA ARG A 109 9.25 -7.45 15.05
C ARG A 109 8.50 -6.20 14.55
N LYS A 110 8.35 -6.02 13.22
CA LYS A 110 7.57 -4.93 12.65
C LYS A 110 6.08 -5.17 12.86
N VAL A 111 5.63 -6.40 12.59
CA VAL A 111 4.23 -6.80 12.81
C VAL A 111 3.81 -6.59 14.25
N GLU A 112 4.66 -6.96 15.24
CA GLU A 112 4.38 -6.74 16.65
C GLU A 112 4.25 -5.25 16.99
N ALA A 113 5.16 -4.41 16.48
CA ALA A 113 5.09 -2.97 16.68
C ALA A 113 3.80 -2.36 16.09
N VAL A 114 3.46 -2.74 14.85
CA VAL A 114 2.23 -2.25 14.19
C VAL A 114 0.97 -2.75 14.90
N ARG A 115 0.99 -4.00 15.42
CA ARG A 115 -0.11 -4.55 16.22
C ARG A 115 -0.32 -3.75 17.50
N ALA A 116 0.76 -3.43 18.22
CA ALA A 116 0.68 -2.60 19.41
C ALA A 116 0.15 -1.19 19.08
N MET A 117 0.66 -0.54 18.03
CA MET A 117 0.16 0.75 17.58
C MET A 117 -1.33 0.70 17.22
N ALA A 118 -1.77 -0.33 16.50
CA ALA A 118 -3.19 -0.51 16.17
C ALA A 118 -4.07 -0.69 17.42
N ALA A 119 -3.57 -1.40 18.43
CA ALA A 119 -4.29 -1.58 19.70
C ALA A 119 -4.39 -0.25 20.48
N ASP A 120 -3.29 0.48 20.61
CA ASP A 120 -3.25 1.77 21.33
C ASP A 120 -4.13 2.84 20.65
N LEU A 121 -4.28 2.76 19.31
CA LEU A 121 -5.19 3.61 18.52
C LEU A 121 -6.67 3.15 18.58
N GLY A 122 -6.98 2.05 19.28
CA GLY A 122 -8.34 1.50 19.29
C GLY A 122 -8.78 0.87 17.96
N LEU A 123 -7.85 0.57 17.05
CA LEU A 123 -8.14 0.01 15.73
C LEU A 123 -8.18 -1.52 15.69
N ALA A 124 -7.76 -2.21 16.76
CA ALA A 124 -7.65 -3.67 16.82
C ALA A 124 -8.94 -4.44 16.42
N PRO A 125 -10.17 -3.95 16.68
CA PRO A 125 -11.39 -4.67 16.28
C PRO A 125 -11.59 -4.80 14.75
N ARG A 126 -10.88 -3.99 13.96
CA ARG A 126 -11.02 -3.94 12.49
C ARG A 126 -9.70 -3.94 11.72
N VAL A 127 -8.57 -4.10 12.41
CA VAL A 127 -7.24 -4.19 11.82
C VAL A 127 -6.58 -5.49 12.23
N GLU A 128 -6.52 -6.45 11.32
CA GLU A 128 -5.83 -7.72 11.51
C GLU A 128 -4.37 -7.62 11.07
N LEU A 129 -3.42 -8.11 11.90
CA LEU A 129 -2.00 -8.15 11.60
C LEU A 129 -1.56 -9.60 11.34
N ARG A 130 -0.95 -9.87 10.17
CA ARG A 130 -0.42 -11.17 9.79
C ARG A 130 1.09 -11.12 9.58
N CYS A 131 1.81 -12.01 10.27
CA CYS A 131 3.24 -12.18 10.09
C CYS A 131 3.51 -13.37 9.17
N GLU A 132 3.53 -13.11 7.86
CA GLU A 132 3.74 -14.14 6.85
C GLU A 132 4.27 -13.59 5.53
N ARG A 133 4.78 -14.48 4.68
CA ARG A 133 5.11 -14.12 3.30
C ARG A 133 3.84 -13.96 2.48
N ILE A 134 3.78 -12.89 1.70
CA ILE A 134 2.58 -12.55 0.94
C ILE A 134 2.17 -13.62 -0.09
N GLU A 135 3.14 -14.36 -0.62
CA GLU A 135 2.85 -15.47 -1.52
C GLU A 135 1.97 -16.52 -0.83
N ARG A 136 2.18 -16.76 0.49
CA ARG A 136 1.32 -17.67 1.27
C ARG A 136 -0.07 -17.10 1.47
N THR A 137 -0.17 -15.81 1.78
CA THR A 137 -1.46 -15.11 1.89
C THR A 137 -2.26 -15.26 0.58
N GLY A 138 -1.63 -14.98 -0.57
CA GLY A 138 -2.29 -15.06 -1.88
C GLY A 138 -2.67 -16.48 -2.33
N GLN A 139 -2.03 -17.51 -1.77
CA GLN A 139 -2.36 -18.91 -2.00
C GLN A 139 -3.45 -19.42 -1.04
N SER A 140 -3.69 -18.72 0.06
CA SER A 140 -4.69 -19.12 1.07
C SER A 140 -6.11 -18.91 0.55
N GLY A 141 -6.96 -19.94 0.67
CA GLY A 141 -8.38 -19.86 0.32
C GLY A 141 -9.16 -18.83 1.15
N SER A 142 -8.67 -18.44 2.32
CA SER A 142 -9.30 -17.41 3.17
C SER A 142 -8.98 -15.98 2.75
N SER A 143 -7.98 -15.77 1.89
CA SER A 143 -7.55 -14.43 1.48
C SER A 143 -7.70 -14.19 -0.03
N ARG A 144 -7.62 -15.25 -0.82
CA ARG A 144 -7.72 -15.17 -2.27
C ARG A 144 -9.10 -14.72 -2.71
N GLY A 145 -9.16 -13.71 -3.60
CA GLY A 145 -10.41 -13.24 -4.18
C GLY A 145 -11.34 -12.53 -3.19
N ARG A 146 -10.81 -11.98 -2.09
CA ARG A 146 -11.61 -11.46 -0.99
C ARG A 146 -11.67 -9.93 -0.92
N PHE A 147 -10.61 -9.24 -1.34
CA PHE A 147 -10.44 -7.83 -1.00
C PHE A 147 -10.99 -6.89 -2.07
N ASP A 148 -11.63 -5.81 -1.61
CA ASP A 148 -12.04 -4.68 -2.44
C ASP A 148 -10.82 -3.88 -2.88
N TRP A 149 -9.85 -3.72 -1.97
CA TRP A 149 -8.61 -3.00 -2.22
C TRP A 149 -7.40 -3.77 -1.71
N ALA A 150 -6.40 -3.87 -2.57
CA ALA A 150 -5.08 -4.39 -2.22
C ALA A 150 -4.02 -3.31 -2.45
N LEU A 151 -3.32 -2.92 -1.39
CA LEU A 151 -2.37 -1.81 -1.38
C LEU A 151 -0.95 -2.35 -1.24
N ALA A 152 0.03 -1.70 -1.90
CA ALA A 152 1.44 -1.96 -1.63
C ALA A 152 2.30 -0.72 -1.89
N ARG A 153 3.13 -0.35 -0.91
CA ARG A 153 4.09 0.76 -0.98
C ARG A 153 5.50 0.27 -0.67
N ALA A 154 6.46 0.59 -1.56
CA ALA A 154 7.89 0.31 -1.37
C ALA A 154 8.24 -1.18 -1.12
N VAL A 155 7.52 -2.12 -1.74
CA VAL A 155 7.72 -3.57 -1.55
C VAL A 155 8.73 -4.15 -2.54
N ALA A 156 8.47 -4.00 -3.85
CA ALA A 156 9.28 -4.56 -4.93
C ALA A 156 9.00 -3.85 -6.26
N ARG A 157 9.52 -4.36 -7.39
CA ARG A 157 9.16 -3.91 -8.74
C ARG A 157 7.66 -4.10 -8.99
N ALA A 158 7.07 -3.28 -9.86
CA ALA A 158 5.63 -3.28 -10.11
C ALA A 158 5.10 -4.64 -10.59
N SER A 159 5.83 -5.33 -11.46
CA SER A 159 5.49 -6.68 -11.96
C SER A 159 5.42 -7.72 -10.83
N VAL A 160 6.34 -7.67 -9.88
CA VAL A 160 6.35 -8.55 -8.69
C VAL A 160 5.17 -8.23 -7.77
N VAL A 161 4.95 -6.94 -7.52
CA VAL A 161 3.84 -6.49 -6.65
C VAL A 161 2.49 -6.85 -7.28
N ALA A 162 2.34 -6.73 -8.59
CA ALA A 162 1.12 -7.14 -9.29
C ALA A 162 0.81 -8.63 -9.05
N GLU A 163 1.82 -9.52 -9.08
CA GLU A 163 1.64 -10.95 -8.78
C GLU A 163 1.23 -11.19 -7.32
N TYR A 164 1.63 -10.31 -6.39
CA TYR A 164 1.21 -10.40 -5.00
C TYR A 164 -0.23 -9.93 -4.77
N LEU A 165 -0.65 -8.84 -5.44
CA LEU A 165 -1.92 -8.19 -5.16
C LEU A 165 -3.09 -8.77 -5.95
N VAL A 166 -2.92 -9.05 -7.25
CA VAL A 166 -4.02 -9.47 -8.13
C VAL A 166 -4.75 -10.72 -7.62
N PRO A 167 -4.07 -11.77 -7.11
CA PRO A 167 -4.75 -12.95 -6.59
C PRO A 167 -5.66 -12.69 -5.39
N LEU A 168 -5.46 -11.58 -4.68
CA LEU A 168 -6.21 -11.21 -3.48
C LEU A 168 -7.55 -10.50 -3.79
N LEU A 169 -7.68 -9.95 -5.00
CA LEU A 169 -8.80 -9.10 -5.39
C LEU A 169 -10.05 -9.92 -5.68
N GLN A 170 -11.18 -9.44 -5.18
CA GLN A 170 -12.48 -9.85 -5.68
C GLN A 170 -12.71 -9.34 -7.13
N PRO A 171 -13.75 -9.82 -7.86
CA PRO A 171 -13.93 -9.47 -9.28
C PRO A 171 -13.95 -7.97 -9.57
N GLU A 172 -14.57 -7.16 -8.70
CA GLU A 172 -14.66 -5.70 -8.82
C GLU A 172 -13.58 -4.96 -8.01
N GLY A 173 -12.67 -5.71 -7.38
CA GLY A 173 -11.61 -5.17 -6.53
C GLY A 173 -10.54 -4.44 -7.35
N ARG A 174 -9.76 -3.61 -6.67
CA ARG A 174 -8.66 -2.83 -7.24
C ARG A 174 -7.37 -3.01 -6.46
N ALA A 175 -6.26 -3.10 -7.18
CA ALA A 175 -4.94 -3.03 -6.56
C ALA A 175 -4.32 -1.65 -6.80
N LEU A 176 -3.75 -1.08 -5.76
CA LEU A 176 -3.06 0.20 -5.78
C LEU A 176 -1.58 0.02 -5.45
N LEU A 177 -0.73 0.32 -6.41
CA LEU A 177 0.72 0.29 -6.26
C LEU A 177 1.26 1.72 -6.15
N TYR A 178 1.88 2.04 -5.03
CA TYR A 178 2.55 3.33 -4.82
C TYR A 178 3.97 3.27 -5.39
N ARG A 179 4.29 4.20 -6.29
CA ARG A 179 5.60 4.30 -6.95
C ARG A 179 6.17 5.70 -6.83
N GLY A 180 7.49 5.79 -6.72
CA GLY A 180 8.20 7.06 -6.87
C GLY A 180 8.32 7.43 -8.34
N GLN A 181 9.42 7.02 -8.98
CA GLN A 181 9.58 7.16 -10.42
C GLN A 181 8.79 6.11 -11.18
N TRP A 182 8.34 6.47 -12.38
CA TRP A 182 7.61 5.61 -13.29
C TRP A 182 7.94 5.97 -14.73
N SER A 183 8.32 4.99 -15.52
CA SER A 183 8.73 5.16 -16.90
C SER A 183 7.84 4.36 -17.87
N PRO A 184 7.88 4.67 -19.18
CA PRO A 184 7.21 3.85 -20.20
C PRO A 184 7.69 2.39 -20.22
N ASP A 185 8.97 2.14 -19.93
CA ASP A 185 9.53 0.79 -19.86
C ASP A 185 8.96 0.02 -18.67
N ASP A 186 8.90 0.65 -17.48
CA ASP A 186 8.23 0.06 -16.30
C ASP A 186 6.77 -0.30 -16.61
N GLN A 187 6.07 0.56 -17.35
CA GLN A 187 4.68 0.30 -17.74
C GLN A 187 4.57 -0.86 -18.73
N SER A 188 5.49 -0.97 -19.66
CA SER A 188 5.53 -2.08 -20.62
C SER A 188 5.76 -3.42 -19.89
N ASP A 189 6.70 -3.45 -18.93
CA ASP A 189 6.99 -4.62 -18.11
C ASP A 189 5.77 -5.01 -17.26
N LEU A 190 5.14 -4.03 -16.63
CA LEU A 190 3.91 -4.28 -15.86
C LEU A 190 2.79 -4.83 -16.76
N ASN A 191 2.54 -4.24 -17.92
CA ASN A 191 1.49 -4.69 -18.82
C ASN A 191 1.71 -6.15 -19.25
N ARG A 192 2.96 -6.54 -19.55
CA ARG A 192 3.27 -7.95 -19.85
C ARG A 192 3.03 -8.88 -18.66
N ALA A 193 3.37 -8.42 -17.44
CA ALA A 193 3.16 -9.19 -16.22
C ALA A 193 1.67 -9.39 -15.89
N LEU A 194 0.81 -8.44 -16.26
CA LEU A 194 -0.63 -8.49 -15.97
C LEU A 194 -1.38 -9.51 -16.84
N VAL A 195 -0.88 -9.81 -18.03
CA VAL A 195 -1.53 -10.77 -18.97
C VAL A 195 -1.78 -12.15 -18.30
N PRO A 196 -0.75 -12.85 -17.79
CA PRO A 196 -0.96 -14.15 -17.16
C PRO A 196 -1.76 -14.07 -15.84
N LEU A 197 -1.80 -12.90 -15.19
CA LEU A 197 -2.57 -12.67 -13.98
C LEU A 197 -4.06 -12.41 -14.26
N ARG A 198 -4.45 -12.23 -15.52
CA ARG A 198 -5.79 -11.79 -15.95
C ARG A 198 -6.20 -10.48 -15.29
N ALA A 199 -5.33 -9.51 -15.40
CA ALA A 199 -5.56 -8.15 -14.91
C ALA A 199 -5.09 -7.12 -15.93
N GLN A 200 -5.46 -5.88 -15.73
CA GLN A 200 -5.02 -4.76 -16.55
C GLN A 200 -4.69 -3.53 -15.70
N LEU A 201 -3.87 -2.66 -16.25
CA LEU A 201 -3.63 -1.32 -15.73
C LEU A 201 -4.85 -0.45 -16.10
N GLU A 202 -5.60 0.00 -15.10
CA GLU A 202 -6.79 0.86 -15.27
C GLU A 202 -6.37 2.32 -15.41
N GLY A 203 -5.35 2.74 -14.66
CA GLY A 203 -4.86 4.11 -14.70
C GLY A 203 -3.51 4.29 -14.01
N VAL A 204 -2.87 5.38 -14.34
CA VAL A 204 -1.65 5.90 -13.70
C VAL A 204 -1.90 7.35 -13.35
N GLU A 205 -1.86 7.65 -12.07
CA GLU A 205 -1.95 9.02 -11.59
C GLU A 205 -0.59 9.51 -11.12
N ARG A 206 -0.28 10.76 -11.42
CA ARG A 206 0.94 11.44 -11.00
C ARG A 206 0.60 12.56 -10.01
N GLN A 207 1.29 12.59 -8.88
CA GLN A 207 1.16 13.61 -7.85
C GLN A 207 2.51 14.19 -7.49
N GLU A 208 2.63 15.49 -7.47
CA GLU A 208 3.72 16.18 -6.80
C GLU A 208 3.37 16.32 -5.33
N LEU A 209 4.19 15.71 -4.46
CA LEU A 209 3.95 15.81 -3.04
C LEU A 209 4.23 17.23 -2.55
N PRO A 210 3.39 17.76 -1.65
CA PRO A 210 3.64 19.04 -0.99
C PRO A 210 5.02 19.13 -0.35
N ALA A 211 5.47 20.34 -0.02
CA ALA A 211 6.77 20.62 0.61
C ALA A 211 7.96 19.99 -0.17
N GLU A 212 7.90 19.98 -1.50
CA GLU A 212 8.96 19.48 -2.40
C GLU A 212 9.39 18.04 -2.10
N ARG A 213 8.49 17.19 -1.56
CA ARG A 213 8.77 15.79 -1.22
C ARG A 213 8.80 14.86 -2.44
N GLY A 214 8.90 15.44 -3.63
CA GLY A 214 9.10 14.73 -4.90
C GLY A 214 7.80 14.24 -5.53
N VAL A 215 7.96 13.50 -6.62
CA VAL A 215 6.86 12.96 -7.42
C VAL A 215 6.50 11.56 -6.97
N ARG A 216 5.20 11.27 -6.99
CA ARG A 216 4.64 9.92 -6.79
C ARG A 216 3.74 9.55 -7.95
N HIS A 217 3.65 8.25 -8.16
CA HIS A 217 2.70 7.65 -9.10
C HIS A 217 1.87 6.61 -8.36
N ALA A 218 0.58 6.62 -8.63
CA ALA A 218 -0.37 5.61 -8.19
C ALA A 218 -0.79 4.79 -9.41
N LEU A 219 -0.51 3.48 -9.38
CA LEU A 219 -0.89 2.57 -10.44
C LEU A 219 -2.12 1.81 -9.99
N LEU A 220 -3.21 1.96 -10.70
CA LEU A 220 -4.46 1.29 -10.40
C LEU A 220 -4.63 0.08 -11.32
N LEU A 221 -4.71 -1.11 -10.74
CA LEU A 221 -4.93 -2.35 -11.47
C LEU A 221 -6.32 -2.90 -11.15
N ARG A 222 -6.94 -3.55 -12.15
CA ARG A 222 -8.18 -4.29 -11.94
C ARG A 222 -8.12 -5.68 -12.58
N PRO A 223 -8.82 -6.68 -12.01
CA PRO A 223 -9.01 -7.96 -12.66
C PRO A 223 -9.78 -7.83 -13.98
N THR A 224 -9.44 -8.68 -14.97
CA THR A 224 -10.23 -8.90 -16.19
C THR A 224 -10.89 -10.27 -16.18
N GLY A 225 -10.65 -11.04 -15.12
CA GLY A 225 -11.18 -12.36 -14.87
C GLY A 225 -10.51 -12.99 -13.64
N PRO A 226 -10.95 -14.18 -13.23
CA PRO A 226 -10.35 -14.86 -12.08
C PRO A 226 -8.85 -15.11 -12.29
N CYS A 227 -8.02 -14.64 -11.36
CA CYS A 227 -6.58 -14.88 -11.40
C CYS A 227 -6.29 -16.40 -11.32
N PRO A 228 -5.46 -16.97 -12.23
CA PRO A 228 -5.17 -18.39 -12.22
C PRO A 228 -4.57 -18.88 -10.89
N LYS A 229 -4.90 -20.11 -10.48
CA LYS A 229 -4.44 -20.70 -9.20
C LYS A 229 -2.93 -20.88 -9.11
N ALA A 230 -2.22 -20.85 -10.24
CA ALA A 230 -0.76 -20.89 -10.28
C ALA A 230 -0.11 -19.64 -9.66
N TYR A 231 -0.87 -18.54 -9.50
CA TYR A 231 -0.38 -17.28 -8.92
C TYR A 231 -1.03 -16.99 -7.56
N PRO A 232 -0.29 -16.34 -6.61
CA PRO A 232 1.13 -16.07 -6.73
C PRO A 232 1.93 -17.38 -6.75
N ARG A 233 3.07 -17.39 -7.44
CA ARG A 233 4.01 -18.50 -7.44
C ARG A 233 4.62 -18.72 -6.04
N ALA A 234 5.34 -19.82 -5.87
CA ALA A 234 5.95 -20.18 -4.58
C ALA A 234 6.82 -19.05 -4.01
N VAL A 235 6.96 -19.01 -2.68
CA VAL A 235 7.70 -18.00 -1.93
C VAL A 235 9.07 -17.70 -2.56
N GLY A 236 9.30 -16.43 -2.86
CA GLY A 236 10.53 -15.90 -3.43
C GLY A 236 10.66 -16.07 -4.96
N VAL A 237 9.80 -16.87 -5.61
CA VAL A 237 9.83 -17.02 -7.08
C VAL A 237 9.50 -15.71 -7.80
N PRO A 238 8.43 -14.97 -7.41
CA PRO A 238 8.11 -13.70 -8.05
C PRO A 238 9.26 -12.69 -8.04
N ALA A 239 9.98 -12.60 -6.93
CA ALA A 239 11.09 -11.66 -6.79
C ALA A 239 12.35 -12.07 -7.60
N ARG A 240 12.60 -13.37 -7.75
CA ARG A 240 13.76 -13.88 -8.49
C ARG A 240 13.53 -13.95 -10.00
N GLN A 241 12.30 -14.13 -10.41
CA GLN A 241 11.88 -14.30 -11.81
C GLN A 241 10.59 -13.49 -12.04
N PRO A 242 10.67 -12.16 -12.08
CA PRO A 242 9.50 -11.31 -12.28
C PRO A 242 8.74 -11.67 -13.57
N LEU A 243 7.43 -11.61 -13.52
CA LEU A 243 6.61 -11.74 -14.72
C LEU A 243 6.86 -10.55 -15.66
N GLY A 244 6.81 -10.78 -16.97
CA GLY A 244 6.90 -9.72 -17.97
C GLY A 244 8.33 -9.26 -18.29
N GLU A 245 9.35 -9.71 -17.58
CA GLU A 245 10.74 -9.50 -18.02
C GLU A 245 11.00 -10.35 -19.27
N THR A 246 11.41 -9.71 -20.35
CA THR A 246 12.02 -10.42 -21.48
C THR A 246 13.36 -10.95 -20.99
N ALA A 247 13.62 -12.24 -21.16
CA ALA A 247 14.97 -12.77 -20.97
C ALA A 247 15.93 -11.85 -21.75
N SER A 248 16.88 -11.24 -21.06
CA SER A 248 17.94 -10.50 -21.74
C SER A 248 18.59 -11.50 -22.71
N GLU A 249 18.56 -11.19 -24.01
CA GLU A 249 19.33 -11.87 -25.03
C GLU A 249 20.82 -11.70 -24.71
N GLY A 250 21.34 -12.49 -23.78
CA GLY A 250 22.70 -12.32 -23.26
C GLY A 250 23.35 -13.58 -22.74
N GLU A 251 22.73 -14.76 -22.88
CA GLU A 251 23.38 -16.06 -22.54
C GLU A 251 23.06 -17.17 -23.55
N ALA A 252 23.22 -16.86 -24.84
CA ALA A 252 23.25 -17.88 -25.88
C ALA A 252 24.43 -17.58 -26.81
N ALA A 253 25.66 -17.58 -26.26
CA ALA A 253 26.89 -17.72 -27.01
C ALA A 253 28.02 -18.08 -26.04
N ILE A 254 28.23 -19.32 -25.76
CA ILE A 254 29.56 -20.02 -25.83
C ILE A 254 29.28 -21.53 -25.75
#